data_eb189f8d7a46ddc5f46a624b0e1a311d
#
_entry.id   eb189f8d7a46ddc5f46a624b0e1a311d
#
_cell.length_a   1.000
_cell.length_b   1.000
_cell.length_c   1.000
_cell.angle_alpha   90.00
_cell.angle_beta   90.00
_cell.angle_gamma   90.00
#
_symmetry.space_group_name_H-M   'P 1'
#
loop_
_entity.id
_entity.type
_entity.pdbx_description
1 polymer ?
#
loop_
_entity_poly.entity_id
_entity_poly.type
_entity_poly.pdbx_seq_one_letter_code
_entity_poly.pdbx_strand_id
1 'polypeptide(L)'
;FAIATYMAVMVSVPYRSVTAIASPQLARAIKEENKEECSRLLCQVTRNLLLIGGFILLCIWVNIDLVFHILPNGSTYASAKNVVFILGVSQLILATFSICFTALNYSRFYAFSLVLSLILTISAICFNEFLIPDYGMEGAALSNLLSYGIYYVLIIATIVPLCKIHVVDRRWWYIMLLLIGLFAVNMLWQILLPINNLWLDSILRSIVLLGGGGYIVYRAQLSPEVNEQVSKWISKIKD
;
A
#
# COMPACT_ATOMS: atom_id res chain seq x y z
N PHE A 1 -5.83 19.17 -5.45
CA PHE A 1 -5.98 17.73 -5.72
C PHE A 1 -4.74 17.13 -6.36
N ALA A 2 -4.15 17.73 -7.42
CA ALA A 2 -3.00 17.18 -8.15
C ALA A 2 -1.81 16.88 -7.23
N ILE A 3 -1.41 17.79 -6.34
CA ILE A 3 -0.30 17.58 -5.40
C ILE A 3 -0.57 16.36 -4.50
N ALA A 4 -1.80 16.24 -3.97
CA ALA A 4 -2.19 15.10 -3.15
C ALA A 4 -2.10 13.78 -3.92
N THR A 5 -2.50 13.78 -5.19
CA THR A 5 -2.39 12.62 -6.07
C THR A 5 -0.93 12.23 -6.32
N TYR A 6 -0.04 13.20 -6.59
CA TYR A 6 1.39 12.90 -6.78
C TYR A 6 2.04 12.32 -5.53
N MET A 7 1.72 12.86 -4.35
CA MET A 7 2.21 12.31 -3.07
C MET A 7 1.70 10.88 -2.86
N ALA A 8 0.41 10.63 -3.11
CA ALA A 8 -0.19 9.32 -2.95
C ALA A 8 0.40 8.27 -3.91
N VAL A 9 0.65 8.63 -5.17
CA VAL A 9 1.23 7.72 -6.18
C VAL A 9 2.60 7.21 -5.78
N MET A 10 3.37 7.95 -4.97
CA MET A 10 4.67 7.47 -4.46
C MET A 10 4.54 6.16 -3.68
N VAL A 11 3.41 5.93 -3.00
CA VAL A 11 3.12 4.69 -2.27
C VAL A 11 3.11 3.48 -3.21
N SER A 12 2.65 3.66 -4.43
CA SER A 12 2.54 2.58 -5.42
C SER A 12 3.77 2.40 -6.32
N VAL A 13 4.77 3.29 -6.26
CA VAL A 13 5.98 3.18 -7.12
C VAL A 13 6.67 1.81 -7.01
N PRO A 14 6.89 1.23 -5.81
CA PRO A 14 7.60 -0.05 -5.68
C PRO A 14 6.91 -1.22 -6.37
N TYR A 15 5.58 -1.18 -6.54
CA TYR A 15 4.86 -2.32 -7.13
C TYR A 15 5.31 -2.62 -8.56
N ARG A 16 5.68 -1.59 -9.34
CA ARG A 16 6.10 -1.77 -10.74
C ARG A 16 7.34 -2.63 -10.85
N SER A 17 8.33 -2.38 -10.00
CA SER A 17 9.58 -3.14 -9.99
C SER A 17 9.37 -4.57 -9.46
N VAL A 18 8.59 -4.71 -8.38
CA VAL A 18 8.32 -6.03 -7.78
C VAL A 18 7.50 -6.90 -8.72
N THR A 19 6.44 -6.35 -9.33
CA THR A 19 5.60 -7.12 -10.26
C THR A 19 6.32 -7.44 -11.56
N ALA A 20 7.22 -6.59 -12.05
CA ALA A 20 8.03 -6.89 -13.23
C ALA A 20 8.89 -8.15 -13.05
N ILE A 21 9.41 -8.36 -11.83
CA ILE A 21 10.21 -9.55 -11.49
C ILE A 21 9.31 -10.77 -11.21
N ALA A 22 8.21 -10.56 -10.51
CA ALA A 22 7.33 -11.65 -10.09
C ALA A 22 6.41 -12.17 -11.19
N SER A 23 6.00 -11.32 -12.15
CA SER A 23 5.04 -11.68 -13.21
C SER A 23 5.50 -12.85 -14.10
N PRO A 24 6.75 -12.92 -14.58
CA PRO A 24 7.20 -14.08 -15.37
C PRO A 24 7.21 -15.39 -14.57
N GLN A 25 7.59 -15.33 -13.29
CA GLN A 25 7.59 -16.49 -12.40
C GLN A 25 6.17 -16.99 -12.16
N LEU A 26 5.26 -16.05 -11.92
CA LEU A 26 3.84 -16.34 -11.72
C LEU A 26 3.21 -16.93 -12.99
N ALA A 27 3.50 -16.38 -14.18
CA ALA A 27 3.03 -16.91 -15.45
C ALA A 27 3.48 -18.34 -15.68
N ARG A 28 4.75 -18.65 -15.35
CA ARG A 28 5.29 -20.01 -15.42
C ARG A 28 4.59 -20.97 -14.46
N ALA A 29 4.44 -20.56 -13.18
CA ALA A 29 3.78 -21.38 -12.17
C ALA A 29 2.31 -21.68 -12.53
N ILE A 30 1.60 -20.70 -13.11
CA ILE A 30 0.22 -20.89 -13.61
C ILE A 30 0.19 -21.86 -14.79
N LYS A 31 1.13 -21.75 -15.74
CA LYS A 31 1.22 -22.65 -16.90
C LYS A 31 1.54 -24.09 -16.49
N GLU A 32 2.36 -24.28 -15.46
CA GLU A 32 2.73 -25.58 -14.89
C GLU A 32 1.65 -26.11 -13.93
N GLU A 33 0.53 -25.40 -13.75
CA GLU A 33 -0.56 -25.70 -12.80
C GLU A 33 -0.08 -25.92 -11.35
N ASN A 34 1.07 -25.35 -10.99
CA ASN A 34 1.65 -25.45 -9.65
C ASN A 34 0.99 -24.43 -8.68
N LYS A 35 -0.09 -24.87 -8.03
CA LYS A 35 -0.88 -24.03 -7.11
C LYS A 35 -0.13 -23.60 -5.86
N GLU A 36 0.78 -24.42 -5.37
CA GLU A 36 1.59 -24.11 -4.19
C GLU A 36 2.54 -22.96 -4.48
N GLU A 37 3.24 -23.03 -5.62
CA GLU A 37 4.16 -21.99 -6.06
C GLU A 37 3.41 -20.69 -6.39
N CYS A 38 2.23 -20.76 -7.04
CA CYS A 38 1.37 -19.60 -7.27
C CYS A 38 0.97 -18.93 -5.96
N SER A 39 0.50 -19.71 -4.98
CA SER A 39 0.10 -19.19 -3.66
C SER A 39 1.29 -18.59 -2.92
N ARG A 40 2.45 -19.23 -2.97
CA ARG A 40 3.70 -18.73 -2.36
C ARG A 40 4.09 -17.38 -2.94
N LEU A 41 4.14 -17.26 -4.27
CA LEU A 41 4.48 -16.01 -4.95
C LEU A 41 3.48 -14.88 -4.66
N LEU A 42 2.18 -15.18 -4.70
CA LEU A 42 1.14 -14.19 -4.39
C LEU A 42 1.25 -13.69 -2.95
N CYS A 43 1.33 -14.59 -1.97
CA CYS A 43 1.48 -14.22 -0.56
C CYS A 43 2.78 -13.43 -0.31
N GLN A 44 3.88 -13.81 -0.95
CA GLN A 44 5.16 -13.13 -0.85
C GLN A 44 5.09 -11.69 -1.38
N VAL A 45 4.56 -11.52 -2.60
CA VAL A 45 4.47 -10.21 -3.25
C VAL A 45 3.49 -9.30 -2.53
N THR A 46 2.30 -9.77 -2.19
CA THR A 46 1.30 -8.96 -1.46
C THR A 46 1.82 -8.53 -0.10
N ARG A 47 2.51 -9.40 0.61
CA ARG A 47 3.13 -9.10 1.91
C ARG A 47 4.22 -8.03 1.79
N ASN A 48 5.14 -8.20 0.85
CA ASN A 48 6.26 -7.27 0.67
C ASN A 48 5.79 -5.90 0.19
N LEU A 49 4.79 -5.85 -0.70
CA LEU A 49 4.22 -4.60 -1.19
C LEU A 49 3.41 -3.88 -0.11
N LEU A 50 2.66 -4.61 0.74
CA LEU A 50 2.00 -4.03 1.91
C LEU A 50 3.02 -3.41 2.87
N LEU A 51 4.12 -4.11 3.14
CA LEU A 51 5.17 -3.63 4.03
C LEU A 51 5.82 -2.36 3.47
N ILE A 52 6.37 -2.41 2.27
CA ILE A 52 7.09 -1.30 1.65
C ILE A 52 6.15 -0.10 1.42
N GLY A 53 4.99 -0.34 0.80
CA GLY A 53 4.00 0.71 0.54
C GLY A 53 3.45 1.32 1.83
N GLY A 54 3.21 0.50 2.85
CA GLY A 54 2.76 0.95 4.17
C GLY A 54 3.77 1.86 4.87
N PHE A 55 5.08 1.50 4.83
CA PHE A 55 6.13 2.36 5.36
C PHE A 55 6.28 3.67 4.57
N ILE A 56 6.14 3.65 3.25
CA ILE A 56 6.14 4.87 2.43
C ILE A 56 4.95 5.76 2.79
N LEU A 57 3.76 5.19 2.92
CA LEU A 57 2.56 5.92 3.34
C LEU A 57 2.74 6.55 4.72
N LEU A 58 3.30 5.80 5.67
CA LEU A 58 3.59 6.28 7.02
C LEU A 58 4.61 7.42 6.97
N CYS A 59 5.67 7.31 6.17
CA CYS A 59 6.67 8.35 5.98
C CYS A 59 6.06 9.63 5.42
N ILE A 60 5.20 9.53 4.40
CA ILE A 60 4.48 10.67 3.83
C ILE A 60 3.60 11.32 4.90
N TRP A 61 2.83 10.52 5.64
CA TRP A 61 1.89 11.03 6.63
C TRP A 61 2.56 11.72 7.81
N VAL A 62 3.66 11.17 8.30
CA VAL A 62 4.44 11.75 9.42
C VAL A 62 5.00 13.12 9.03
N ASN A 63 5.45 13.27 7.78
CA ASN A 63 6.12 14.46 7.29
C ASN A 63 5.21 15.41 6.50
N ILE A 64 3.90 15.15 6.41
CA ILE A 64 2.98 15.90 5.55
C ILE A 64 2.91 17.39 5.92
N ASP A 65 2.92 17.70 7.22
CA ASP A 65 2.86 19.08 7.73
C ASP A 65 4.15 19.84 7.37
N LEU A 66 5.31 19.17 7.43
CA LEU A 66 6.60 19.71 7.02
C LEU A 66 6.62 19.98 5.51
N VAL A 67 6.14 19.04 4.71
CA VAL A 67 6.06 19.19 3.25
C VAL A 67 5.19 20.38 2.88
N PHE A 68 4.03 20.52 3.50
CA PHE A 68 3.15 21.68 3.26
C PHE A 68 3.77 22.99 3.74
N HIS A 69 4.59 22.98 4.78
CA HIS A 69 5.29 24.19 5.24
C HIS A 69 6.36 24.67 4.25
N ILE A 70 7.02 23.74 3.55
CA ILE A 70 8.06 24.05 2.55
C ILE A 70 7.44 24.52 1.22
N LEU A 71 6.24 24.04 0.87
CA LEU A 71 5.59 24.37 -0.39
C LEU A 71 5.13 25.85 -0.43
N PRO A 72 5.33 26.55 -1.55
CA PRO A 72 4.72 27.85 -1.77
C PRO A 72 3.19 27.74 -1.62
N ASN A 73 2.58 28.65 -0.86
CA ASN A 73 1.14 28.65 -0.52
C ASN A 73 0.67 27.39 0.25
N GLY A 74 1.53 26.82 1.09
CA GLY A 74 1.27 25.57 1.82
C GLY A 74 0.00 25.61 2.68
N SER A 75 -0.40 26.77 3.21
CA SER A 75 -1.67 26.94 3.97
C SER A 75 -2.90 26.57 3.13
N THR A 76 -2.89 26.84 1.84
CA THR A 76 -3.98 26.44 0.92
C THR A 76 -4.05 24.93 0.74
N TYR A 77 -2.91 24.22 0.86
CA TYR A 77 -2.84 22.77 0.71
C TYR A 77 -3.08 22.01 2.00
N ALA A 78 -3.04 22.68 3.15
CA ALA A 78 -3.31 22.06 4.46
C ALA A 78 -4.70 21.38 4.52
N SER A 79 -5.69 21.95 3.83
CA SER A 79 -7.03 21.35 3.67
C SER A 79 -7.03 20.02 2.89
N ALA A 80 -5.98 19.76 2.10
CA ALA A 80 -5.86 18.52 1.34
C ALA A 80 -5.18 17.37 2.11
N LYS A 81 -4.85 17.56 3.40
CA LYS A 81 -4.18 16.54 4.23
C LYS A 81 -4.94 15.21 4.24
N ASN A 82 -6.25 15.27 4.50
CA ASN A 82 -7.11 14.08 4.50
C ASN A 82 -7.15 13.41 3.11
N VAL A 83 -7.18 14.22 2.05
CA VAL A 83 -7.17 13.73 0.66
C VAL A 83 -5.90 12.92 0.37
N VAL A 84 -4.72 13.40 0.81
CA VAL A 84 -3.45 12.68 0.66
C VAL A 84 -3.51 11.32 1.35
N PHE A 85 -4.06 11.26 2.56
CA PHE A 85 -4.18 10.02 3.30
C PHE A 85 -5.12 9.02 2.62
N ILE A 86 -6.32 9.45 2.26
CA ILE A 86 -7.34 8.59 1.62
C ILE A 86 -6.80 8.05 0.29
N LEU A 87 -6.22 8.91 -0.55
CA LEU A 87 -5.58 8.50 -1.79
C LEU A 87 -4.37 7.59 -1.54
N GLY A 88 -3.56 7.84 -0.52
CA GLY A 88 -2.44 7.01 -0.14
C GLY A 88 -2.85 5.59 0.24
N VAL A 89 -3.93 5.44 1.03
CA VAL A 89 -4.53 4.13 1.35
C VAL A 89 -5.07 3.45 0.09
N SER A 90 -5.73 4.19 -0.79
CA SER A 90 -6.20 3.69 -2.09
C SER A 90 -5.04 3.13 -2.94
N GLN A 91 -3.92 3.86 -3.02
CA GLN A 91 -2.71 3.44 -3.73
C GLN A 91 -2.02 2.24 -3.05
N LEU A 92 -2.10 2.13 -1.73
CA LEU A 92 -1.59 0.98 -0.99
C LEU A 92 -2.37 -0.29 -1.31
N ILE A 93 -3.71 -0.21 -1.39
CA ILE A 93 -4.56 -1.32 -1.82
C ILE A 93 -4.21 -1.75 -3.24
N LEU A 94 -4.12 -0.79 -4.17
CA LEU A 94 -3.73 -1.02 -5.56
C LEU A 94 -2.36 -1.72 -5.62
N ALA A 95 -1.34 -1.18 -4.96
CA ALA A 95 0.00 -1.74 -4.96
C ALA A 95 0.03 -3.16 -4.40
N THR A 96 -0.62 -3.39 -3.25
CA THR A 96 -0.63 -4.67 -2.55
C THR A 96 -1.24 -5.79 -3.39
N PHE A 97 -2.38 -5.54 -4.03
CA PHE A 97 -3.16 -6.58 -4.71
C PHE A 97 -3.04 -6.56 -6.23
N SER A 98 -2.21 -5.68 -6.83
CA SER A 98 -2.00 -5.61 -8.28
C SER A 98 -1.55 -6.95 -8.90
N ILE A 99 -0.76 -7.74 -8.17
CA ILE A 99 -0.29 -9.06 -8.62
C ILE A 99 -1.44 -10.07 -8.79
N CYS A 100 -2.55 -9.91 -8.04
CA CYS A 100 -3.73 -10.77 -8.17
C CYS A 100 -4.43 -10.55 -9.51
N PHE A 101 -4.50 -9.30 -9.98
CA PHE A 101 -4.99 -9.00 -11.32
C PHE A 101 -4.11 -9.65 -12.40
N THR A 102 -2.79 -9.56 -12.23
CA THR A 102 -1.83 -10.21 -13.14
C THR A 102 -2.02 -11.74 -13.15
N ALA A 103 -2.22 -12.35 -11.98
CA ALA A 103 -2.50 -13.78 -11.86
C ALA A 103 -3.79 -14.19 -12.58
N LEU A 104 -4.84 -13.38 -12.44
CA LEU A 104 -6.11 -13.64 -13.12
C LEU A 104 -5.97 -13.57 -14.64
N ASN A 105 -5.20 -12.59 -15.15
CA ASN A 105 -4.94 -12.44 -16.59
C ASN A 105 -4.14 -13.61 -17.20
N TYR A 106 -3.24 -14.23 -16.44
CA TYR A 106 -2.49 -15.40 -16.90
C TYR A 106 -3.25 -16.72 -16.74
N SER A 107 -4.36 -16.72 -15.99
CA SER A 107 -5.19 -17.90 -15.78
C SER A 107 -6.13 -18.16 -16.95
N ARG A 108 -6.70 -19.37 -17.02
CA ARG A 108 -7.79 -19.70 -17.97
C ARG A 108 -9.05 -18.86 -17.78
N PHE A 109 -9.13 -18.13 -16.68
CA PHE A 109 -10.27 -17.29 -16.32
C PHE A 109 -10.05 -15.80 -16.65
N TYR A 110 -9.13 -15.49 -17.56
CA TYR A 110 -8.77 -14.10 -17.93
C TYR A 110 -9.98 -13.25 -18.35
N ALA A 111 -11.05 -13.85 -18.90
CA ALA A 111 -12.26 -13.14 -19.29
C ALA A 111 -12.93 -12.42 -18.10
N PHE A 112 -12.82 -12.97 -16.88
CA PHE A 112 -13.34 -12.31 -15.68
C PHE A 112 -12.61 -11.01 -15.37
N SER A 113 -11.32 -10.87 -15.73
CA SER A 113 -10.58 -9.64 -15.52
C SER A 113 -11.16 -8.46 -16.30
N LEU A 114 -11.69 -8.71 -17.50
CA LEU A 114 -12.37 -7.70 -18.31
C LEU A 114 -13.66 -7.24 -17.64
N VAL A 115 -14.48 -8.20 -17.18
CA VAL A 115 -15.74 -7.89 -16.48
C VAL A 115 -15.46 -7.10 -15.20
N LEU A 116 -14.46 -7.52 -14.40
CA LEU A 116 -14.10 -6.83 -13.17
C LEU A 116 -13.56 -5.42 -13.44
N SER A 117 -12.81 -5.22 -14.53
CA SER A 117 -12.35 -3.89 -14.95
C SER A 117 -13.51 -2.97 -15.37
N LEU A 118 -14.56 -3.52 -15.99
CA LEU A 118 -15.77 -2.77 -16.27
C LEU A 118 -16.51 -2.39 -14.99
N ILE A 119 -16.59 -3.31 -14.02
CA ILE A 119 -17.17 -3.02 -12.70
C ILE A 119 -16.38 -1.91 -11.99
N LEU A 120 -15.05 -1.94 -12.05
CA LEU A 120 -14.22 -0.86 -11.50
C LEU A 120 -14.58 0.49 -12.12
N THR A 121 -14.68 0.55 -13.45
CA THR A 121 -15.00 1.79 -14.17
C THR A 121 -16.38 2.31 -13.82
N ILE A 122 -17.39 1.44 -13.81
CA ILE A 122 -18.77 1.79 -13.46
C ILE A 122 -18.85 2.25 -11.99
N SER A 123 -18.24 1.52 -11.07
CA SER A 123 -18.23 1.88 -9.65
C SER A 123 -17.53 3.23 -9.41
N ALA A 124 -16.42 3.50 -10.11
CA ALA A 124 -15.73 4.78 -10.02
C ALA A 124 -16.60 5.95 -10.51
N ILE A 125 -17.32 5.77 -11.62
CA ILE A 125 -18.26 6.79 -12.13
C ILE A 125 -19.39 7.02 -11.13
N CYS A 126 -20.04 5.93 -10.65
CA CYS A 126 -21.13 6.05 -9.70
C CYS A 126 -20.69 6.74 -8.39
N PHE A 127 -19.58 6.30 -7.80
CA PHE A 127 -19.11 6.92 -6.56
C PHE A 127 -18.67 8.37 -6.75
N ASN A 128 -18.09 8.73 -7.89
CA ASN A 128 -17.77 10.12 -8.19
C ASN A 128 -19.05 10.99 -8.26
N GLU A 129 -20.10 10.50 -8.94
CA GLU A 129 -21.38 11.20 -9.08
C GLU A 129 -22.05 11.46 -7.72
N PHE A 130 -21.96 10.49 -6.79
CA PHE A 130 -22.58 10.62 -5.47
C PHE A 130 -21.72 11.37 -4.45
N LEU A 131 -20.39 11.16 -4.45
CA LEU A 131 -19.53 11.67 -3.39
C LEU A 131 -18.91 13.04 -3.68
N ILE A 132 -18.68 13.39 -4.95
CA ILE A 132 -18.06 14.68 -5.28
C ILE A 132 -18.99 15.88 -4.95
N PRO A 133 -20.30 15.84 -5.23
CA PRO A 133 -21.18 16.96 -4.90
C PRO A 133 -21.19 17.32 -3.44
N ASP A 134 -21.16 16.31 -2.53
CA ASP A 134 -21.27 16.52 -1.10
C ASP A 134 -19.92 16.77 -0.42
N TYR A 135 -18.84 16.10 -0.88
CA TYR A 135 -17.53 16.09 -0.21
C TYR A 135 -16.40 16.71 -1.06
N GLY A 136 -16.68 17.20 -2.26
CA GLY A 136 -15.69 17.84 -3.12
C GLY A 136 -14.45 16.97 -3.37
N MET A 137 -13.26 17.49 -3.03
CA MET A 137 -11.98 16.77 -3.24
C MET A 137 -11.85 15.51 -2.38
N GLU A 138 -12.40 15.52 -1.17
CA GLU A 138 -12.41 14.34 -0.30
C GLU A 138 -13.33 13.26 -0.87
N GLY A 139 -14.46 13.66 -1.49
CA GLY A 139 -15.37 12.78 -2.20
C GLY A 139 -14.70 12.05 -3.36
N ALA A 140 -13.89 12.74 -4.14
CA ALA A 140 -13.11 12.12 -5.21
C ALA A 140 -12.06 11.11 -4.69
N ALA A 141 -11.44 11.40 -3.56
CA ALA A 141 -10.49 10.50 -2.92
C ALA A 141 -11.18 9.25 -2.35
N LEU A 142 -12.32 9.42 -1.69
CA LEU A 142 -13.16 8.34 -1.17
C LEU A 142 -13.70 7.45 -2.30
N SER A 143 -14.12 8.05 -3.41
CA SER A 143 -14.57 7.32 -4.59
C SER A 143 -13.48 6.37 -5.12
N ASN A 144 -12.23 6.86 -5.22
CA ASN A 144 -11.09 6.01 -5.59
C ASN A 144 -10.86 4.87 -4.59
N LEU A 145 -10.90 5.17 -3.29
CA LEU A 145 -10.68 4.17 -2.24
C LEU A 145 -11.75 3.07 -2.30
N LEU A 146 -13.02 3.45 -2.40
CA LEU A 146 -14.13 2.50 -2.46
C LEU A 146 -14.08 1.66 -3.74
N SER A 147 -13.81 2.29 -4.90
CA SER A 147 -13.75 1.61 -6.19
C SER A 147 -12.62 0.57 -6.21
N TYR A 148 -11.40 0.92 -5.78
CA TYR A 148 -10.31 -0.03 -5.69
C TYR A 148 -10.56 -1.10 -4.60
N GLY A 149 -11.17 -0.73 -3.48
CA GLY A 149 -11.53 -1.68 -2.43
C GLY A 149 -12.46 -2.76 -2.95
N ILE A 150 -13.58 -2.37 -3.58
CA ILE A 150 -14.55 -3.32 -4.18
C ILE A 150 -13.87 -4.15 -5.26
N TYR A 151 -13.11 -3.52 -6.14
CA TYR A 151 -12.43 -4.18 -7.25
C TYR A 151 -11.50 -5.30 -6.79
N TYR A 152 -10.61 -5.02 -5.84
CA TYR A 152 -9.68 -6.04 -5.36
C TYR A 152 -10.32 -7.10 -4.48
N VAL A 153 -11.38 -6.77 -3.74
CA VAL A 153 -12.19 -7.78 -3.04
C VAL A 153 -12.82 -8.74 -4.05
N LEU A 154 -13.37 -8.23 -5.15
CA LEU A 154 -13.95 -9.08 -6.21
C LEU A 154 -12.89 -9.91 -6.94
N ILE A 155 -11.70 -9.37 -7.22
CA ILE A 155 -10.59 -10.14 -7.79
C ILE A 155 -10.22 -11.30 -6.87
N ILE A 156 -10.03 -11.04 -5.58
CA ILE A 156 -9.67 -12.07 -4.59
C ILE A 156 -10.80 -13.11 -4.48
N ALA A 157 -12.04 -12.65 -4.39
CA ALA A 157 -13.23 -13.53 -4.35
C ALA A 157 -13.39 -14.39 -5.61
N THR A 158 -12.84 -13.96 -6.74
CA THR A 158 -12.84 -14.72 -7.99
C THR A 158 -11.65 -15.69 -8.06
N ILE A 159 -10.42 -15.20 -7.79
CA ILE A 159 -9.22 -16.00 -8.01
C ILE A 159 -9.04 -17.12 -6.98
N VAL A 160 -9.38 -16.86 -5.70
CA VAL A 160 -9.20 -17.84 -4.62
C VAL A 160 -10.01 -19.13 -4.87
N PRO A 161 -11.32 -19.08 -5.12
CA PRO A 161 -12.09 -20.31 -5.37
C PRO A 161 -11.82 -20.94 -6.74
N LEU A 162 -11.64 -20.13 -7.81
CA LEU A 162 -11.49 -20.65 -9.16
C LEU A 162 -10.10 -21.29 -9.39
N CYS A 163 -9.05 -20.67 -8.89
CA CYS A 163 -7.70 -21.18 -9.04
C CYS A 163 -7.25 -22.05 -7.85
N LYS A 164 -8.01 -22.05 -6.75
CA LYS A 164 -7.67 -22.73 -5.48
C LYS A 164 -6.30 -22.34 -4.96
N ILE A 165 -6.03 -21.04 -4.93
CA ILE A 165 -4.77 -20.42 -4.47
C ILE A 165 -5.04 -19.47 -3.31
N HIS A 166 -4.02 -19.25 -2.48
CA HIS A 166 -4.08 -18.29 -1.37
C HIS A 166 -3.34 -17.00 -1.75
N VAL A 167 -3.92 -15.87 -1.35
CA VAL A 167 -3.37 -14.53 -1.64
C VAL A 167 -2.77 -13.90 -0.40
N VAL A 168 -3.29 -14.26 0.77
CA VAL A 168 -2.96 -13.66 2.06
C VAL A 168 -2.51 -14.77 3.01
N ASP A 169 -1.36 -14.55 3.67
CA ASP A 169 -0.83 -15.42 4.70
C ASP A 169 -1.03 -14.80 6.10
N ARG A 170 -0.73 -15.61 7.16
CA ARG A 170 -0.83 -15.14 8.55
C ARG A 170 0.10 -13.94 8.83
N ARG A 171 1.26 -13.87 8.19
CA ARG A 171 2.24 -12.79 8.37
C ARG A 171 1.74 -11.47 7.79
N TRP A 172 0.93 -11.51 6.74
CA TRP A 172 0.28 -10.34 6.15
C TRP A 172 -0.58 -9.59 7.20
N TRP A 173 -1.35 -10.32 8.00
CA TRP A 173 -2.17 -9.74 9.07
C TRP A 173 -1.31 -9.10 10.17
N TYR A 174 -0.17 -9.70 10.54
CA TYR A 174 0.74 -9.09 11.50
C TYR A 174 1.35 -7.78 10.96
N ILE A 175 1.69 -7.71 9.67
CA ILE A 175 2.17 -6.47 9.05
C ILE A 175 1.06 -5.40 9.06
N MET A 176 -0.16 -5.76 8.73
CA MET A 176 -1.30 -4.84 8.78
C MET A 176 -1.52 -4.29 10.19
N LEU A 177 -1.50 -5.15 11.21
CA LEU A 177 -1.61 -4.74 12.61
C LEU A 177 -0.44 -3.85 13.04
N LEU A 178 0.78 -4.16 12.61
CA LEU A 178 1.96 -3.32 12.85
C LEU A 178 1.78 -1.91 12.26
N LEU A 179 1.37 -1.81 11.01
CA LEU A 179 1.15 -0.53 10.34
C LEU A 179 0.06 0.29 11.04
N ILE A 180 -1.06 -0.33 11.40
CA ILE A 180 -2.13 0.32 12.17
C ILE A 180 -1.60 0.78 13.53
N GLY A 181 -0.81 -0.06 14.21
CA GLY A 181 -0.20 0.30 15.50
C GLY A 181 0.76 1.48 15.39
N LEU A 182 1.63 1.51 14.37
CA LEU A 182 2.54 2.63 14.11
C LEU A 182 1.76 3.92 13.80
N PHE A 183 0.65 3.79 13.07
CA PHE A 183 -0.22 4.93 12.78
C PHE A 183 -0.89 5.45 14.05
N ALA A 184 -1.38 4.56 14.92
CA ALA A 184 -1.95 4.94 16.22
C ALA A 184 -0.90 5.61 17.13
N VAL A 185 0.33 5.09 17.17
CA VAL A 185 1.45 5.70 17.90
C VAL A 185 1.73 7.12 17.38
N ASN A 186 1.72 7.32 16.05
CA ASN A 186 1.89 8.65 15.48
C ASN A 186 0.78 9.63 15.91
N MET A 187 -0.48 9.19 15.96
CA MET A 187 -1.60 10.00 16.43
C MET A 187 -1.46 10.34 17.92
N LEU A 188 -1.10 9.36 18.75
CA LEU A 188 -0.85 9.58 20.18
C LEU A 188 0.31 10.54 20.40
N TRP A 189 1.38 10.47 19.62
CA TRP A 189 2.51 11.39 19.69
C TRP A 189 2.07 12.84 19.49
N GLN A 190 1.25 13.11 18.47
CA GLN A 190 0.74 14.45 18.18
C GLN A 190 -0.08 15.03 19.34
N ILE A 191 -0.78 14.18 20.10
CA ILE A 191 -1.61 14.59 21.24
C ILE A 191 -0.76 14.79 22.51
N LEU A 192 0.18 13.88 22.78
CA LEU A 192 0.90 13.81 24.06
C LEU A 192 2.18 14.68 24.08
N LEU A 193 2.84 14.85 22.94
CA LEU A 193 4.15 15.52 22.84
C LEU A 193 4.13 16.60 21.74
N PRO A 194 3.36 17.69 21.91
CA PRO A 194 3.35 18.77 20.93
C PRO A 194 4.70 19.51 20.96
N ILE A 195 5.60 19.20 20.04
CA ILE A 195 6.89 19.87 19.89
C ILE A 195 6.67 21.10 19.01
N ASN A 196 6.98 22.30 19.52
CA ASN A 196 6.77 23.54 18.79
C ASN A 196 7.66 23.70 17.54
N ASN A 197 8.75 22.97 17.45
CA ASN A 197 9.63 23.00 16.30
C ASN A 197 9.25 21.90 15.30
N LEU A 198 8.60 22.28 14.19
CA LEU A 198 8.10 21.38 13.17
C LEU A 198 9.19 20.45 12.58
N TRP A 199 10.41 20.96 12.39
CA TRP A 199 11.54 20.20 11.88
C TRP A 199 12.00 19.11 12.83
N LEU A 200 12.20 19.48 14.11
CA LEU A 200 12.62 18.52 15.13
C LEU A 200 11.55 17.45 15.36
N ASP A 201 10.31 17.84 15.39
CA ASP A 201 9.17 16.93 15.56
C ASP A 201 9.08 15.91 14.43
N SER A 202 9.16 16.36 13.17
CA SER A 202 9.14 15.47 12.00
C SER A 202 10.32 14.50 11.97
N ILE A 203 11.54 14.96 12.30
CA ILE A 203 12.73 14.11 12.33
C ILE A 203 12.62 13.07 13.44
N LEU A 204 12.26 13.48 14.67
CA LEU A 204 12.12 12.56 15.81
C LEU A 204 11.05 11.50 15.55
N ARG A 205 9.88 11.93 15.06
CA ARG A 205 8.79 11.00 14.70
C ARG A 205 9.22 10.02 13.62
N SER A 206 9.89 10.49 12.59
CA SER A 206 10.39 9.63 11.51
C SER A 206 11.38 8.59 12.05
N ILE A 207 12.34 8.99 12.89
CA ILE A 207 13.33 8.07 13.48
C ILE A 207 12.63 7.02 14.36
N VAL A 208 11.72 7.44 15.23
CA VAL A 208 11.03 6.53 16.17
C VAL A 208 10.10 5.58 15.42
N LEU A 209 9.28 6.08 14.50
CA LEU A 209 8.28 5.26 13.80
C LEU A 209 8.89 4.38 12.74
N LEU A 210 9.77 4.91 11.89
CA LEU A 210 10.41 4.12 10.84
C LEU A 210 11.50 3.21 11.41
N GLY A 211 12.32 3.71 12.33
CA GLY A 211 13.36 2.91 13.00
C GLY A 211 12.77 1.84 13.90
N GLY A 212 11.81 2.21 14.76
CA GLY A 212 11.10 1.26 15.63
C GLY A 212 10.30 0.23 14.85
N GLY A 213 9.55 0.66 13.82
CA GLY A 213 8.82 -0.23 12.94
C GLY A 213 9.75 -1.17 12.18
N GLY A 214 10.84 -0.67 11.61
CA GLY A 214 11.86 -1.48 10.94
C GLY A 214 12.51 -2.51 11.87
N TYR A 215 12.82 -2.12 13.11
CA TYR A 215 13.35 -3.03 14.13
C TYR A 215 12.36 -4.15 14.47
N ILE A 216 11.06 -3.83 14.62
CA ILE A 216 10.01 -4.84 14.88
C ILE A 216 9.89 -5.81 13.70
N VAL A 217 9.89 -5.31 12.45
CA VAL A 217 9.85 -6.14 11.23
C VAL A 217 11.03 -7.11 11.20
N TYR A 218 12.23 -6.61 11.49
CA TYR A 218 13.45 -7.41 11.51
C TYR A 218 13.40 -8.49 12.61
N ARG A 219 13.04 -8.13 13.85
CA ARG A 219 13.00 -9.06 14.98
C ARG A 219 11.87 -10.10 14.87
N ALA A 220 10.72 -9.70 14.40
CA ALA A 220 9.56 -10.58 14.21
C ALA A 220 9.62 -11.41 12.92
N GLN A 221 10.66 -11.25 12.11
CA GLN A 221 10.86 -11.95 10.82
C GLN A 221 9.60 -11.94 9.94
N LEU A 222 8.94 -10.79 9.88
CA LEU A 222 7.68 -10.65 9.14
C LEU A 222 7.86 -10.79 7.62
N SER A 223 9.02 -10.40 7.09
CA SER A 223 9.40 -10.62 5.70
C SER A 223 10.81 -11.23 5.62
N PRO A 224 10.92 -12.55 5.35
CA PRO A 224 12.22 -13.22 5.22
C PRO A 224 13.14 -12.56 4.19
N GLU A 225 12.56 -12.08 3.08
CA GLU A 225 13.30 -11.46 1.98
C GLU A 225 13.94 -10.13 2.39
N VAL A 226 13.20 -9.31 3.13
CA VAL A 226 13.70 -8.02 3.65
C VAL A 226 14.77 -8.31 4.71
N ASN A 227 14.55 -9.29 5.58
CA ASN A 227 15.53 -9.66 6.61
C ASN A 227 16.85 -10.17 6.02
N GLU A 228 16.80 -10.95 4.95
CA GLU A 228 18.01 -11.41 4.25
C GLU A 228 18.79 -10.25 3.64
N GLN A 229 18.10 -9.29 3.02
CA GLN A 229 18.77 -8.09 2.49
C GLN A 229 19.38 -7.23 3.60
N VAL A 230 18.64 -7.01 4.69
CA VAL A 230 19.14 -6.26 5.85
C VAL A 230 20.35 -6.95 6.48
N SER A 231 20.33 -8.28 6.63
CA SER A 231 21.46 -9.03 7.17
C SER A 231 22.71 -8.94 6.28
N LYS A 232 22.54 -8.99 4.95
CA LYS A 232 23.64 -8.79 3.98
C LYS A 232 24.21 -7.37 4.03
N TRP A 233 23.36 -6.36 4.29
CA TRP A 233 23.81 -4.99 4.46
C TRP A 233 24.62 -4.81 5.76
N ILE A 234 24.14 -5.37 6.86
CA ILE A 234 24.81 -5.31 8.17
C ILE A 234 26.17 -6.03 8.11
N SER A 235 26.27 -7.17 7.40
CA SER A 235 27.57 -7.86 7.24
C SER A 235 28.57 -7.02 6.44
N LYS A 236 28.13 -6.32 5.37
CA LYS A 236 28.98 -5.42 4.57
C LYS A 236 29.48 -4.17 5.30
N ILE A 237 28.82 -3.75 6.36
CA ILE A 237 29.24 -2.60 7.18
C ILE A 237 30.26 -3.03 8.25
N LYS A 238 30.28 -4.34 8.58
CA LYS A 238 31.23 -4.88 9.58
C LYS A 238 32.58 -5.32 9.00
N ASP A 239 32.65 -5.51 7.69
CA ASP A 239 33.87 -5.73 6.92
C ASP A 239 34.43 -4.38 6.41
#